data_0e97e99d5392b578a220637f9d23dbdb
#
_entry.id   0e97e99d5392b578a220637f9d23dbdb
#
_cell.length_a   1.000
_cell.length_b   1.000
_cell.length_c   1.000
_cell.angle_alpha   90.00
_cell.angle_beta   90.00
_cell.angle_gamma   90.00
#
_symmetry.space_group_name_H-M   'P 1'
#
loop_
_entity.id
_entity.type
_entity.pdbx_description
1 polymer ?
#
loop_
_entity_poly.entity_id
_entity_poly.type
_entity_poly.pdbx_seq_one_letter_code
_entity_poly.pdbx_strand_id
1 'polypeptide(L)'
;MLIATNKTNEQILADKALCKTKTYYCPSCQNRVHLKAGSTIRPHFAHYKKEACAAFSEGETEEHLLGKQQLYDWLVGLGHSVEMEAYLPELMQRPDLLLEGKIAIEFQCSGLSIEKIKERTKGYLNNGYKVVWILGEQFTYRRKLTAFQKACLTKIQNQLVLFHYSVPHKRLEYRYNFQRQQNDKMQQVSQLIKKNHPVIFNLMTEKDYIPKTLNIKREHQHLLKQFQYPTPTQQQFLSLLYQNRETVISMPKEIYRKVPSEWLIQDDAYEWKFRFLLWVESFDRETIITQKELQAWLKQLNYYEIPQMTDKQKLQPLLEFIQILTQSGVLNPIKPHKWFFKEIARRYTHLEEKFK
;
A
#
# COMPACT_ATOMS: atom_id res chain seq x y z
N MET A 1 -21.77 -2.82 15.61
CA MET A 1 -21.93 -1.38 15.32
C MET A 1 -22.24 -0.61 16.59
N LEU A 2 -21.74 0.63 16.68
CA LEU A 2 -21.94 1.46 17.86
C LEU A 2 -23.17 2.37 17.75
N ILE A 3 -23.70 2.56 16.55
CA ILE A 3 -24.89 3.39 16.29
C ILE A 3 -26.03 2.55 15.71
N ALA A 4 -27.24 2.80 16.21
CA ALA A 4 -28.49 2.34 15.64
C ALA A 4 -29.51 3.48 15.63
N THR A 5 -30.65 3.33 14.95
CA THR A 5 -31.77 4.27 14.98
C THR A 5 -32.90 3.72 15.80
N ASN A 6 -33.70 4.59 16.41
CA ASN A 6 -34.97 4.26 17.03
C ASN A 6 -36.13 4.34 16.00
N LYS A 7 -37.36 4.18 16.44
CA LYS A 7 -38.56 4.28 15.59
C LYS A 7 -38.78 5.67 14.99
N THR A 8 -38.18 6.72 15.56
CA THR A 8 -38.28 8.10 15.10
C THR A 8 -37.04 8.51 14.25
N ASN A 9 -36.22 7.51 13.81
CA ASN A 9 -35.00 7.70 13.07
C ASN A 9 -33.87 8.51 13.78
N GLU A 10 -34.01 8.69 15.09
CA GLU A 10 -32.94 9.31 15.88
C GLU A 10 -31.80 8.31 16.09
N GLN A 11 -30.57 8.77 15.87
CA GLN A 11 -29.37 7.98 16.10
C GLN A 11 -29.11 7.79 17.60
N ILE A 12 -28.84 6.57 17.99
CA ILE A 12 -28.60 6.20 19.39
C ILE A 12 -27.27 5.45 19.46
N LEU A 13 -26.37 5.96 20.28
CA LEU A 13 -25.12 5.27 20.66
C LEU A 13 -25.44 4.08 21.57
N ALA A 14 -24.78 2.96 21.36
CA ALA A 14 -24.99 1.75 22.14
C ALA A 14 -24.74 1.94 23.64
N ASP A 15 -23.78 2.77 24.02
CA ASP A 15 -23.49 3.12 25.44
C ASP A 15 -24.62 3.94 26.08
N LYS A 16 -25.41 4.68 25.29
CA LYS A 16 -26.55 5.48 25.71
C LYS A 16 -27.88 4.74 25.56
N ALA A 17 -27.86 3.54 25.02
CA ALA A 17 -29.04 2.73 24.82
C ALA A 17 -29.57 2.19 26.18
N LEU A 18 -30.60 2.81 26.69
CA LEU A 18 -31.09 2.62 28.07
C LEU A 18 -31.80 1.29 28.29
N CYS A 19 -32.17 0.52 27.25
CA CYS A 19 -32.99 -0.66 27.46
C CYS A 19 -32.83 -1.70 26.33
N LYS A 20 -32.58 -2.95 26.73
CA LYS A 20 -32.54 -4.10 25.79
C LYS A 20 -33.90 -4.43 25.17
N THR A 21 -34.97 -3.98 25.74
CA THR A 21 -36.36 -4.23 25.26
C THR A 21 -36.84 -3.21 24.22
N LYS A 22 -36.11 -2.09 24.02
CA LYS A 22 -36.45 -1.13 22.97
C LYS A 22 -36.06 -1.70 21.58
N THR A 23 -36.87 -1.36 20.59
CA THR A 23 -36.59 -1.74 19.20
C THR A 23 -35.64 -0.76 18.57
N TYR A 24 -34.54 -1.30 18.02
CA TYR A 24 -33.51 -0.54 17.29
C TYR A 24 -33.40 -1.04 15.87
N TYR A 25 -32.98 -0.17 14.97
CA TYR A 25 -32.85 -0.45 13.54
C TYR A 25 -31.45 -0.09 13.05
N CYS A 26 -30.96 -0.84 12.06
CA CYS A 26 -29.71 -0.51 11.37
C CYS A 26 -29.89 0.74 10.49
N PRO A 27 -29.02 1.76 10.59
CA PRO A 27 -29.15 2.96 9.76
C PRO A 27 -29.06 2.68 8.26
N SER A 28 -28.35 1.61 7.86
CA SER A 28 -28.11 1.29 6.45
C SER A 28 -29.21 0.45 5.79
N CYS A 29 -29.68 -0.61 6.46
CA CYS A 29 -30.65 -1.55 5.87
C CYS A 29 -32.04 -1.48 6.52
N GLN A 30 -32.23 -0.64 7.53
CA GLN A 30 -33.48 -0.49 8.32
C GLN A 30 -33.98 -1.79 8.98
N ASN A 31 -33.21 -2.86 8.93
CA ASN A 31 -33.54 -4.10 9.62
C ASN A 31 -33.37 -3.94 11.13
N ARG A 32 -34.18 -4.70 11.88
CA ARG A 32 -34.08 -4.74 13.34
C ARG A 32 -32.71 -5.25 13.78
N VAL A 33 -32.18 -4.58 14.81
CA VAL A 33 -30.94 -4.96 15.48
C VAL A 33 -31.20 -5.10 16.98
N HIS A 34 -30.39 -5.88 17.66
CA HIS A 34 -30.45 -6.02 19.10
C HIS A 34 -29.23 -5.45 19.78
N LEU A 35 -29.42 -4.86 20.95
CA LEU A 35 -28.34 -4.38 21.79
C LEU A 35 -27.68 -5.56 22.51
N LYS A 36 -26.43 -5.79 22.25
CA LYS A 36 -25.56 -6.67 23.04
C LYS A 36 -24.86 -5.83 24.10
N ALA A 37 -25.11 -6.10 25.35
CA ALA A 37 -24.48 -5.46 26.49
C ALA A 37 -24.43 -6.46 27.66
N GLY A 38 -23.30 -6.50 28.34
CA GLY A 38 -23.03 -7.39 29.47
C GLY A 38 -21.91 -6.85 30.34
N SER A 39 -21.58 -7.53 31.42
CA SER A 39 -20.48 -7.14 32.34
C SER A 39 -19.09 -7.21 31.66
N THR A 40 -18.94 -8.09 30.65
CA THR A 40 -17.68 -8.34 29.94
C THR A 40 -17.74 -7.95 28.46
N ILE A 41 -18.90 -7.50 27.97
CA ILE A 41 -19.10 -7.18 26.55
C ILE A 41 -19.44 -5.70 26.44
N ARG A 42 -18.62 -4.97 25.68
CA ARG A 42 -18.90 -3.57 25.36
C ARG A 42 -20.26 -3.45 24.65
N PRO A 43 -21.13 -2.51 25.07
CA PRO A 43 -22.42 -2.29 24.41
C PRO A 43 -22.24 -2.04 22.92
N HIS A 44 -22.94 -2.81 22.09
CA HIS A 44 -22.99 -2.64 20.64
C HIS A 44 -24.28 -3.24 20.07
N PHE A 45 -24.68 -2.78 18.90
CA PHE A 45 -25.81 -3.33 18.17
C PHE A 45 -25.35 -4.43 17.20
N ALA A 46 -26.15 -5.47 17.07
CA ALA A 46 -25.92 -6.58 16.14
C ALA A 46 -27.17 -6.95 15.38
N HIS A 47 -27.03 -7.35 14.11
CA HIS A 47 -28.13 -7.94 13.34
C HIS A 47 -28.47 -9.31 13.89
N TYR A 48 -29.77 -9.69 13.79
CA TYR A 48 -30.21 -11.04 14.15
C TYR A 48 -29.67 -12.09 13.18
N LYS A 49 -29.52 -11.75 11.89
CA LYS A 49 -28.91 -12.60 10.86
C LYS A 49 -27.73 -11.87 10.19
N LYS A 50 -26.59 -12.56 10.01
CA LYS A 50 -25.38 -11.97 9.41
C LYS A 50 -25.56 -11.51 7.97
N GLU A 51 -26.46 -12.12 7.22
CA GLU A 51 -26.65 -11.86 5.78
C GLU A 51 -27.57 -10.68 5.47
N ALA A 52 -28.07 -9.98 6.50
CA ALA A 52 -29.17 -9.03 6.35
C ALA A 52 -28.73 -7.61 5.89
N CYS A 53 -27.43 -7.31 5.78
CA CYS A 53 -26.99 -5.95 5.50
C CYS A 53 -25.77 -5.93 4.57
N ALA A 54 -25.96 -5.45 3.33
CA ALA A 54 -24.88 -5.34 2.35
C ALA A 54 -23.78 -4.35 2.78
N ALA A 55 -24.13 -3.31 3.57
CA ALA A 55 -23.19 -2.33 4.09
C ALA A 55 -22.38 -2.83 5.31
N PHE A 56 -22.68 -4.02 5.84
CA PHE A 56 -22.09 -4.55 7.06
C PHE A 56 -21.75 -6.02 6.88
N SER A 57 -20.56 -6.34 6.43
CA SER A 57 -20.14 -7.70 6.07
C SER A 57 -19.28 -8.41 7.12
N GLU A 58 -18.86 -7.74 8.20
CA GLU A 58 -17.93 -8.30 9.17
C GLU A 58 -18.42 -8.24 10.61
N GLY A 59 -18.08 -9.28 11.39
CA GLY A 59 -18.27 -9.27 12.84
C GLY A 59 -17.27 -8.31 13.48
N GLU A 60 -17.74 -7.28 14.17
CA GLU A 60 -16.86 -6.35 14.90
C GLU A 60 -16.27 -7.04 16.12
N THR A 61 -14.94 -7.01 16.22
CA THR A 61 -14.20 -7.43 17.40
C THR A 61 -14.26 -6.36 18.49
N GLU A 62 -13.96 -6.71 19.73
CA GLU A 62 -13.85 -5.74 20.83
C GLU A 62 -12.80 -4.68 20.54
N GLU A 63 -11.64 -5.07 19.96
CA GLU A 63 -10.60 -4.16 19.51
C GLU A 63 -11.15 -3.14 18.51
N HIS A 64 -11.94 -3.58 17.52
CA HIS A 64 -12.53 -2.70 16.51
C HIS A 64 -13.48 -1.67 17.13
N LEU A 65 -14.41 -2.13 18.01
CA LEU A 65 -15.35 -1.26 18.69
C LEU A 65 -14.64 -0.22 19.57
N LEU A 66 -13.65 -0.66 20.36
CA LEU A 66 -12.90 0.22 21.27
C LEU A 66 -12.02 1.20 20.49
N GLY A 67 -11.32 0.74 19.48
CA GLY A 67 -10.43 1.59 18.67
C GLY A 67 -11.20 2.64 17.89
N LYS A 68 -12.36 2.29 17.32
CA LYS A 68 -13.25 3.22 16.64
C LYS A 68 -13.70 4.34 17.59
N GLN A 69 -14.13 3.98 18.80
CA GLN A 69 -14.53 4.98 19.82
C GLN A 69 -13.34 5.87 20.24
N GLN A 70 -12.17 5.28 20.48
CA GLN A 70 -10.98 6.05 20.88
C GLN A 70 -10.55 7.02 19.78
N LEU A 71 -10.60 6.61 18.50
CA LEU A 71 -10.30 7.48 17.36
C LEU A 71 -11.34 8.60 17.23
N TYR A 72 -12.61 8.29 17.43
CA TYR A 72 -13.69 9.28 17.44
C TYR A 72 -13.46 10.33 18.53
N ASP A 73 -13.30 9.90 19.80
CA ASP A 73 -13.09 10.78 20.94
C ASP A 73 -11.85 11.67 20.76
N TRP A 74 -10.80 11.11 20.19
CA TRP A 74 -9.58 11.85 19.88
C TRP A 74 -9.79 12.94 18.84
N LEU A 75 -10.45 12.62 17.72
CA LEU A 75 -10.70 13.59 16.64
C LEU A 75 -11.68 14.69 17.08
N VAL A 76 -12.75 14.34 17.79
CA VAL A 76 -13.67 15.32 18.38
C VAL A 76 -12.96 16.20 19.41
N GLY A 77 -12.08 15.62 20.26
CA GLY A 77 -11.27 16.36 21.21
C GLY A 77 -10.28 17.36 20.56
N LEU A 78 -9.95 17.17 19.27
CA LEU A 78 -9.19 18.13 18.46
C LEU A 78 -10.07 19.20 17.79
N GLY A 79 -11.38 19.19 17.99
CA GLY A 79 -12.33 20.13 17.41
C GLY A 79 -12.82 19.80 16.02
N HIS A 80 -12.59 18.56 15.53
CA HIS A 80 -13.08 18.13 14.22
C HIS A 80 -14.56 17.72 14.28
N SER A 81 -15.27 17.94 13.16
CA SER A 81 -16.59 17.36 12.92
C SER A 81 -16.41 15.90 12.50
N VAL A 82 -16.94 14.98 13.29
CA VAL A 82 -16.82 13.53 13.05
C VAL A 82 -18.18 12.86 13.20
N GLU A 83 -18.57 12.11 12.20
CA GLU A 83 -19.74 11.22 12.26
C GLU A 83 -19.27 9.77 12.37
N MET A 84 -19.79 9.05 13.37
CA MET A 84 -19.50 7.62 13.55
C MET A 84 -20.48 6.81 12.72
N GLU A 85 -19.95 5.84 11.95
CA GLU A 85 -20.77 4.91 11.15
C GLU A 85 -21.79 5.60 10.22
N ALA A 86 -21.42 6.74 9.64
CA ALA A 86 -22.27 7.48 8.72
C ALA A 86 -22.60 6.63 7.48
N TYR A 87 -23.90 6.41 7.22
CA TYR A 87 -24.30 5.71 6.01
C TYR A 87 -24.30 6.64 4.81
N LEU A 88 -23.60 6.26 3.76
CA LEU A 88 -23.50 6.97 2.48
C LEU A 88 -24.35 6.21 1.44
N PRO A 89 -25.60 6.62 1.22
CA PRO A 89 -26.56 5.87 0.38
C PRO A 89 -26.08 5.72 -1.07
N GLU A 90 -25.44 6.75 -1.61
CA GLU A 90 -24.93 6.80 -2.98
C GLU A 90 -23.84 5.74 -3.25
N LEU A 91 -23.14 5.31 -2.18
CA LEU A 91 -22.08 4.29 -2.25
C LEU A 91 -22.55 2.93 -1.71
N MET A 92 -23.69 2.90 -1.01
CA MET A 92 -24.10 1.77 -0.15
C MET A 92 -22.99 1.35 0.82
N GLN A 93 -22.18 2.32 1.29
CA GLN A 93 -21.07 2.10 2.20
C GLN A 93 -21.25 2.88 3.50
N ARG A 94 -20.57 2.42 4.53
CA ARG A 94 -20.58 3.03 5.85
C ARG A 94 -19.16 2.99 6.40
N PRO A 95 -18.41 4.12 6.35
CA PRO A 95 -17.11 4.22 7.00
C PRO A 95 -17.27 4.11 8.51
N ASP A 96 -16.23 3.65 9.19
CA ASP A 96 -16.19 3.63 10.65
C ASP A 96 -16.32 5.03 11.22
N LEU A 97 -15.61 6.01 10.63
CA LEU A 97 -15.72 7.43 10.94
C LEU A 97 -15.74 8.24 9.64
N LEU A 98 -16.60 9.24 9.58
CA LEU A 98 -16.61 10.25 8.52
C LEU A 98 -16.14 11.59 9.10
N LEU A 99 -14.95 12.02 8.72
CA LEU A 99 -14.32 13.24 9.20
C LEU A 99 -14.60 14.39 8.22
N GLU A 100 -15.08 15.53 8.75
CA GLU A 100 -15.42 16.75 7.99
C GLU A 100 -16.35 16.49 6.80
N GLY A 101 -17.18 15.47 6.86
CA GLY A 101 -18.09 15.06 5.78
C GLY A 101 -17.40 14.65 4.47
N LYS A 102 -16.07 14.49 4.45
CA LYS A 102 -15.26 14.30 3.23
C LYS A 102 -14.22 13.19 3.31
N ILE A 103 -13.88 12.73 4.50
CA ILE A 103 -12.80 11.78 4.71
C ILE A 103 -13.33 10.55 5.42
N ALA A 104 -13.44 9.46 4.69
CA ALA A 104 -13.79 8.16 5.22
C ALA A 104 -12.57 7.56 5.94
N ILE A 105 -12.72 7.23 7.21
CA ILE A 105 -11.71 6.52 8.00
C ILE A 105 -12.24 5.11 8.26
N GLU A 106 -11.46 4.12 7.88
CA GLU A 106 -11.72 2.70 8.07
C GLU A 106 -10.69 2.14 9.05
N PHE A 107 -11.14 1.58 10.15
CA PHE A 107 -10.29 0.96 11.16
C PHE A 107 -10.38 -0.57 11.02
N GLN A 108 -9.34 -1.20 10.50
CA GLN A 108 -9.35 -2.63 10.17
C GLN A 108 -8.58 -3.45 11.17
N CYS A 109 -9.30 -4.29 11.94
CA CYS A 109 -8.73 -5.17 12.98
C CYS A 109 -8.74 -6.65 12.58
N SER A 110 -9.48 -7.04 11.54
CA SER A 110 -9.61 -8.41 11.04
C SER A 110 -9.20 -8.51 9.56
N GLY A 111 -8.97 -9.74 9.07
CA GLY A 111 -8.66 -9.95 7.67
C GLY A 111 -9.86 -9.64 6.77
N LEU A 112 -9.65 -8.79 5.77
CA LEU A 112 -10.58 -8.49 4.68
C LEU A 112 -9.92 -8.90 3.36
N SER A 113 -10.70 -9.28 2.35
CA SER A 113 -10.08 -9.57 1.04
C SER A 113 -9.57 -8.29 0.39
N ILE A 114 -8.49 -8.41 -0.39
CA ILE A 114 -7.90 -7.27 -1.11
C ILE A 114 -8.91 -6.67 -2.08
N GLU A 115 -9.75 -7.51 -2.69
CA GLU A 115 -10.82 -7.11 -3.60
C GLU A 115 -11.82 -6.19 -2.91
N LYS A 116 -12.22 -6.52 -1.68
CA LYS A 116 -13.14 -5.67 -0.89
C LYS A 116 -12.51 -4.35 -0.48
N ILE A 117 -11.22 -4.35 -0.07
CA ILE A 117 -10.49 -3.11 0.20
C ILE A 117 -10.47 -2.21 -1.04
N LYS A 118 -10.19 -2.81 -2.21
CA LYS A 118 -10.15 -2.12 -3.50
C LYS A 118 -11.52 -1.56 -3.89
N GLU A 119 -12.58 -2.36 -3.75
CA GLU A 119 -13.96 -1.96 -4.01
C GLU A 119 -14.36 -0.77 -3.13
N ARG A 120 -14.19 -0.89 -1.81
CA ARG A 120 -14.53 0.16 -0.85
C ARG A 120 -13.73 1.44 -1.11
N THR A 121 -12.41 1.32 -1.31
CA THR A 121 -11.54 2.46 -1.61
C THR A 121 -11.97 3.17 -2.90
N LYS A 122 -12.25 2.42 -3.98
CA LYS A 122 -12.73 2.99 -5.23
C LYS A 122 -14.10 3.66 -5.07
N GLY A 123 -15.01 3.04 -4.32
CA GLY A 123 -16.30 3.63 -4.01
C GLY A 123 -16.14 5.02 -3.41
N TYR A 124 -15.35 5.17 -2.37
CA TYR A 124 -15.07 6.49 -1.77
C TYR A 124 -14.45 7.48 -2.76
N LEU A 125 -13.35 7.08 -3.42
CA LEU A 125 -12.61 7.98 -4.31
C LEU A 125 -13.44 8.46 -5.51
N ASN A 126 -14.23 7.58 -6.12
CA ASN A 126 -15.06 7.90 -7.29
C ASN A 126 -16.19 8.88 -6.95
N ASN A 127 -16.57 8.97 -5.69
CA ASN A 127 -17.62 9.87 -5.19
C ASN A 127 -17.05 11.07 -4.43
N GLY A 128 -15.77 11.38 -4.62
CA GLY A 128 -15.12 12.59 -4.12
C GLY A 128 -14.69 12.55 -2.66
N TYR A 129 -14.82 11.41 -1.98
CA TYR A 129 -14.30 11.23 -0.64
C TYR A 129 -12.80 10.88 -0.67
N LYS A 130 -12.07 11.33 0.33
CA LYS A 130 -10.77 10.76 0.64
C LYS A 130 -10.96 9.54 1.54
N VAL A 131 -10.05 8.57 1.48
CA VAL A 131 -10.12 7.40 2.37
C VAL A 131 -8.80 7.17 3.08
N VAL A 132 -8.89 6.86 4.36
CA VAL A 132 -7.76 6.51 5.23
C VAL A 132 -8.02 5.14 5.84
N TRP A 133 -7.15 4.18 5.55
CA TRP A 133 -7.15 2.88 6.19
C TRP A 133 -6.20 2.92 7.40
N ILE A 134 -6.72 2.61 8.58
CA ILE A 134 -5.96 2.46 9.82
C ILE A 134 -6.00 0.99 10.21
N LEU A 135 -4.84 0.39 10.43
CA LEU A 135 -4.72 -1.03 10.78
C LEU A 135 -4.58 -1.22 12.28
N GLY A 136 -5.23 -2.27 12.82
CA GLY A 136 -5.14 -2.67 14.22
C GLY A 136 -3.95 -3.58 14.53
N GLU A 137 -3.90 -4.09 15.77
CA GLU A 137 -2.75 -4.79 16.37
C GLU A 137 -2.26 -5.99 15.56
N GLN A 138 -3.17 -6.81 15.00
CA GLN A 138 -2.74 -8.00 14.25
C GLN A 138 -1.94 -7.67 12.98
N PHE A 139 -2.05 -6.44 12.47
CA PHE A 139 -1.38 -5.97 11.27
C PHE A 139 -0.14 -5.15 11.57
N THR A 140 0.41 -5.26 12.76
CA THR A 140 1.67 -4.60 13.13
C THR A 140 2.74 -4.89 12.08
N TYR A 141 3.37 -3.82 11.61
CA TYR A 141 4.46 -3.92 10.65
C TYR A 141 5.64 -4.70 11.23
N ARG A 142 6.15 -5.67 10.46
CA ARG A 142 7.33 -6.44 10.86
C ARG A 142 8.55 -6.00 10.05
N ARG A 143 8.86 -6.70 8.96
CA ARG A 143 10.04 -6.42 8.12
C ARG A 143 9.72 -6.09 6.68
N LYS A 144 8.56 -6.53 6.20
CA LYS A 144 8.07 -6.33 4.83
C LYS A 144 6.58 -5.99 4.91
N LEU A 145 6.09 -5.20 3.97
CA LEU A 145 4.66 -5.00 3.80
C LEU A 145 4.03 -6.26 3.20
N THR A 146 3.01 -6.78 3.84
CA THR A 146 2.16 -7.83 3.27
C THR A 146 1.33 -7.25 2.12
N ALA A 147 0.77 -8.11 1.26
CA ALA A 147 -0.15 -7.67 0.20
C ALA A 147 -1.36 -6.92 0.77
N PHE A 148 -1.89 -7.39 1.91
CA PHE A 148 -2.96 -6.73 2.64
C PHE A 148 -2.58 -5.31 3.11
N GLN A 149 -1.41 -5.16 3.77
CA GLN A 149 -0.92 -3.85 4.19
C GLN A 149 -0.69 -2.89 3.02
N LYS A 150 -0.23 -3.41 1.87
CA LYS A 150 -0.08 -2.63 0.64
C LYS A 150 -1.43 -2.15 0.11
N ALA A 151 -2.46 -2.99 0.14
CA ALA A 151 -3.81 -2.62 -0.26
C ALA A 151 -4.41 -1.51 0.63
N CYS A 152 -4.03 -1.46 1.92
CA CYS A 152 -4.46 -0.45 2.88
C CYS A 152 -3.61 0.82 2.88
N LEU A 153 -2.62 0.95 2.00
CA LEU A 153 -1.83 2.18 1.92
C LEU A 153 -2.69 3.36 1.51
N THR A 154 -2.58 4.43 2.27
CA THR A 154 -3.27 5.70 2.01
C THR A 154 -2.34 6.67 1.30
N LYS A 155 -2.83 7.32 0.25
CA LYS A 155 -2.08 8.38 -0.42
C LYS A 155 -2.23 9.69 0.34
N ILE A 156 -1.13 10.20 0.87
CA ILE A 156 -1.02 11.54 1.46
C ILE A 156 -0.03 12.33 0.60
N GLN A 157 -0.51 13.38 -0.05
CA GLN A 157 0.27 14.13 -1.04
C GLN A 157 0.87 13.19 -2.13
N ASN A 158 2.18 13.05 -2.20
CA ASN A 158 2.88 12.17 -3.14
C ASN A 158 3.39 10.87 -2.49
N GLN A 159 3.11 10.65 -1.18
CA GLN A 159 3.59 9.49 -0.44
C GLN A 159 2.47 8.45 -0.25
N LEU A 160 2.86 7.18 -0.21
CA LEU A 160 2.02 6.09 0.27
C LEU A 160 2.34 5.87 1.75
N VAL A 161 1.32 5.95 2.58
CA VAL A 161 1.42 5.95 4.04
C VAL A 161 0.64 4.77 4.62
N LEU A 162 1.24 4.05 5.53
CA LEU A 162 0.59 3.01 6.32
C LEU A 162 0.28 3.55 7.71
N PHE A 163 -0.99 3.54 8.09
CA PHE A 163 -1.41 3.89 9.44
C PHE A 163 -1.63 2.64 10.29
N HIS A 164 -1.22 2.71 11.53
CA HIS A 164 -1.43 1.66 12.52
C HIS A 164 -1.86 2.29 13.84
N TYR A 165 -2.95 1.77 14.42
CA TYR A 165 -3.45 2.23 15.71
C TYR A 165 -3.37 1.11 16.75
N SER A 166 -2.66 1.38 17.83
CA SER A 166 -2.58 0.50 18.99
C SER A 166 -3.67 0.89 19.99
N VAL A 167 -4.69 0.05 20.12
CA VAL A 167 -5.82 0.25 21.02
C VAL A 167 -5.39 0.24 22.50
N PRO A 168 -4.56 -0.72 22.98
CA PRO A 168 -4.08 -0.72 24.36
C PRO A 168 -3.26 0.51 24.72
N HIS A 169 -2.42 0.98 23.79
CA HIS A 169 -1.53 2.12 24.02
C HIS A 169 -2.13 3.47 23.62
N LYS A 170 -3.30 3.48 22.96
CA LYS A 170 -3.93 4.69 22.41
C LYS A 170 -2.97 5.50 21.55
N ARG A 171 -2.25 4.82 20.64
CA ARG A 171 -1.21 5.42 19.80
C ARG A 171 -1.51 5.23 18.34
N LEU A 172 -1.55 6.33 17.58
CA LEU A 172 -1.59 6.31 16.14
C LEU A 172 -0.17 6.52 15.59
N GLU A 173 0.32 5.52 14.89
CA GLU A 173 1.60 5.53 14.20
C GLU A 173 1.37 5.57 12.70
N TYR A 174 2.25 6.24 11.96
CA TYR A 174 2.28 6.16 10.52
C TYR A 174 3.68 5.89 10.00
N ARG A 175 3.74 5.16 8.87
CA ARG A 175 4.95 4.76 8.19
C ARG A 175 4.90 5.19 6.74
N TYR A 176 5.98 5.74 6.24
CA TYR A 176 6.09 6.26 4.89
C TYR A 176 7.52 6.17 4.37
N ASN A 177 7.76 6.65 3.14
CA ASN A 177 9.06 6.58 2.47
C ASN A 177 9.61 5.15 2.43
N PHE A 178 8.75 4.22 2.00
CA PHE A 178 9.13 2.83 1.84
C PHE A 178 10.14 2.67 0.72
N GLN A 179 11.25 2.01 1.02
CA GLN A 179 12.33 1.78 0.05
C GLN A 179 12.87 0.37 0.22
N ARG A 180 13.08 -0.33 -0.88
CA ARG A 180 13.72 -1.64 -0.85
C ARG A 180 15.23 -1.48 -0.69
N GLN A 181 15.80 -2.16 0.28
CA GLN A 181 17.23 -2.25 0.51
C GLN A 181 17.79 -3.59 0.05
N GLN A 182 19.13 -3.70 0.04
CA GLN A 182 19.81 -4.98 -0.07
C GLN A 182 19.24 -6.00 0.95
N ASN A 183 19.23 -7.28 0.62
CA ASN A 183 18.66 -8.36 1.40
C ASN A 183 17.12 -8.29 1.60
N ASP A 184 16.39 -7.70 0.65
CA ASP A 184 14.93 -7.61 0.66
C ASP A 184 14.31 -6.92 1.89
N LYS A 185 15.11 -6.22 2.68
CA LYS A 185 14.61 -5.41 3.79
C LYS A 185 13.98 -4.14 3.27
N MET A 186 12.86 -3.76 3.88
CA MET A 186 12.25 -2.46 3.62
C MET A 186 12.80 -1.44 4.62
N GLN A 187 13.35 -0.33 4.11
CA GLN A 187 13.58 0.86 4.91
C GLN A 187 12.33 1.73 4.86
N GLN A 188 12.06 2.42 5.94
CA GLN A 188 10.92 3.30 6.08
C GLN A 188 11.18 4.31 7.18
N VAL A 189 10.39 5.36 7.20
CA VAL A 189 10.29 6.31 8.31
C VAL A 189 9.04 5.97 9.10
N SER A 190 9.17 5.88 10.42
CA SER A 190 8.05 5.66 11.35
C SER A 190 7.93 6.87 12.27
N GLN A 191 6.71 7.36 12.44
CA GLN A 191 6.41 8.48 13.33
C GLN A 191 5.11 8.24 14.09
N LEU A 192 5.08 8.76 15.33
CA LEU A 192 3.87 8.78 16.16
C LEU A 192 3.13 10.10 15.94
N ILE A 193 1.83 10.03 15.77
CA ILE A 193 0.98 11.23 15.78
C ILE A 193 0.77 11.64 17.24
N LYS A 194 1.26 12.81 17.60
CA LYS A 194 1.06 13.38 18.94
C LYS A 194 -0.40 13.76 19.14
N LYS A 195 -0.95 13.56 20.35
CA LYS A 195 -2.37 13.83 20.66
C LYS A 195 -2.86 15.23 20.28
N ASN A 196 -1.96 16.22 20.29
CA ASN A 196 -2.29 17.63 20.02
C ASN A 196 -1.94 18.05 18.58
N HIS A 197 -1.62 17.12 17.68
CA HIS A 197 -1.25 17.48 16.32
C HIS A 197 -2.46 17.27 15.41
N PRO A 198 -3.06 18.31 14.80
CA PRO A 198 -4.32 18.23 14.07
C PRO A 198 -4.21 17.57 12.69
N VAL A 199 -3.13 16.79 12.40
CA VAL A 199 -2.79 16.65 11.00
C VAL A 199 -2.49 15.23 10.57
N ILE A 200 -3.55 14.41 10.41
CA ILE A 200 -3.46 13.17 9.60
C ILE A 200 -3.07 13.49 8.14
N PHE A 201 -3.28 14.71 7.66
CA PHE A 201 -3.16 15.07 6.23
C PHE A 201 -2.02 16.04 5.88
N ASN A 202 -1.33 16.65 6.85
CA ASN A 202 -0.11 17.46 6.61
C ASN A 202 1.16 16.73 7.09
N LEU A 203 1.12 15.41 7.00
CA LEU A 203 2.29 14.60 7.33
C LEU A 203 3.31 14.82 6.25
N MET A 204 4.42 15.52 6.52
CA MET A 204 5.48 15.42 5.73
C MET A 204 6.73 15.86 5.97
N THR A 205 7.74 15.28 5.83
CA THR A 205 9.02 15.70 5.23
C THR A 205 9.55 14.59 4.34
N GLU A 206 9.81 14.89 3.09
CA GLU A 206 10.63 14.07 2.24
C GLU A 206 12.01 14.00 2.90
N LYS A 207 12.41 12.81 3.35
CA LYS A 207 13.81 12.55 3.66
C LYS A 207 14.45 11.97 2.40
N ASP A 208 15.49 12.64 1.95
CA ASP A 208 16.27 12.16 0.83
C ASP A 208 16.78 10.73 1.08
N TYR A 209 16.67 9.92 0.04
CA TYR A 209 17.27 8.60 0.04
C TYR A 209 18.78 8.73 -0.11
N ILE A 210 19.52 8.20 0.84
CA ILE A 210 20.95 7.99 0.71
C ILE A 210 21.15 6.51 0.35
N PRO A 211 21.46 6.19 -0.93
CA PRO A 211 21.71 4.81 -1.31
C PRO A 211 22.94 4.29 -0.56
N LYS A 212 22.80 3.16 0.11
CA LYS A 212 23.95 2.45 0.65
C LYS A 212 24.81 1.92 -0.49
N THR A 213 26.12 1.94 -0.31
CA THR A 213 27.07 1.39 -1.27
C THR A 213 26.70 -0.03 -1.67
N LEU A 214 26.55 -0.26 -2.96
CA LEU A 214 26.22 -1.56 -3.51
C LEU A 214 27.47 -2.46 -3.47
N ASN A 215 27.35 -3.60 -2.83
CA ASN A 215 28.34 -4.67 -2.94
C ASN A 215 27.84 -5.72 -3.96
N ILE A 216 28.21 -5.53 -5.22
CA ILE A 216 27.78 -6.38 -6.36
C ILE A 216 28.18 -7.83 -6.13
N LYS A 217 29.37 -8.10 -5.57
CA LYS A 217 29.86 -9.45 -5.27
C LYS A 217 28.92 -10.16 -4.29
N ARG A 218 28.50 -9.47 -3.25
CA ARG A 218 27.55 -10.02 -2.26
C ARG A 218 26.18 -10.28 -2.86
N GLU A 219 25.67 -9.37 -3.68
CA GLU A 219 24.38 -9.55 -4.37
C GLU A 219 24.44 -10.72 -5.36
N HIS A 220 25.53 -10.86 -6.10
CA HIS A 220 25.75 -11.99 -6.99
C HIS A 220 25.76 -13.31 -6.25
N GLN A 221 26.50 -13.40 -5.13
CA GLN A 221 26.52 -14.59 -4.30
C GLN A 221 25.14 -14.93 -3.72
N HIS A 222 24.38 -13.93 -3.33
CA HIS A 222 23.01 -14.10 -2.87
C HIS A 222 22.11 -14.66 -3.96
N LEU A 223 22.18 -14.13 -5.17
CA LEU A 223 21.44 -14.60 -6.33
C LEU A 223 21.80 -16.05 -6.69
N LEU A 224 23.09 -16.40 -6.70
CA LEU A 224 23.51 -17.78 -6.95
C LEU A 224 22.95 -18.77 -5.91
N LYS A 225 22.93 -18.39 -4.63
CA LYS A 225 22.30 -19.22 -3.58
C LYS A 225 20.80 -19.42 -3.82
N GLN A 226 20.09 -18.40 -4.24
CA GLN A 226 18.67 -18.51 -4.57
C GLN A 226 18.43 -19.46 -5.75
N PHE A 227 19.33 -19.51 -6.72
CA PHE A 227 19.21 -20.35 -7.91
C PHE A 227 19.65 -21.82 -7.69
N GLN A 228 20.15 -22.16 -6.51
CA GLN A 228 20.39 -23.58 -6.17
C GLN A 228 19.08 -24.39 -6.10
N TYR A 229 17.99 -23.72 -5.60
CA TYR A 229 16.65 -24.31 -5.51
C TYR A 229 15.66 -23.23 -5.99
N PRO A 230 15.56 -23.01 -7.31
CA PRO A 230 14.81 -21.89 -7.83
C PRO A 230 13.31 -22.11 -7.68
N THR A 231 12.62 -21.05 -7.25
CA THR A 231 11.17 -20.97 -7.31
C THR A 231 10.68 -20.93 -8.77
N PRO A 232 9.38 -21.18 -9.06
CA PRO A 232 8.86 -21.07 -10.44
C PRO A 232 9.17 -19.74 -11.10
N THR A 233 9.06 -18.62 -10.39
CA THR A 233 9.41 -17.28 -10.91
C THR A 233 10.90 -17.17 -11.24
N GLN A 234 11.78 -17.74 -10.41
CA GLN A 234 13.21 -17.76 -10.66
C GLN A 234 13.59 -18.67 -11.83
N GLN A 235 12.85 -19.78 -12.03
CA GLN A 235 13.01 -20.64 -13.22
C GLN A 235 12.67 -19.88 -14.52
N GLN A 236 11.61 -19.06 -14.49
CA GLN A 236 11.26 -18.19 -15.62
C GLN A 236 12.39 -17.21 -15.94
N PHE A 237 12.98 -16.60 -14.93
CA PHE A 237 14.12 -15.70 -15.12
C PHE A 237 15.36 -16.43 -15.67
N LEU A 238 15.70 -17.62 -15.16
CA LEU A 238 16.78 -18.44 -15.70
C LEU A 238 16.53 -18.81 -17.17
N SER A 239 15.30 -19.16 -17.53
CA SER A 239 14.90 -19.43 -18.91
C SER A 239 15.07 -18.19 -19.80
N LEU A 240 14.71 -17.01 -19.30
CA LEU A 240 14.89 -15.76 -20.01
C LEU A 240 16.38 -15.46 -20.27
N LEU A 241 17.25 -15.65 -19.28
CA LEU A 241 18.70 -15.52 -19.46
C LEU A 241 19.20 -16.48 -20.55
N TYR A 242 18.83 -17.76 -20.46
CA TYR A 242 19.25 -18.79 -21.42
C TYR A 242 18.80 -18.47 -22.85
N GLN A 243 17.54 -18.06 -23.06
CA GLN A 243 16.99 -17.67 -24.37
C GLN A 243 17.78 -16.51 -24.99
N ASN A 244 18.32 -15.61 -24.16
CA ASN A 244 19.16 -14.48 -24.63
C ASN A 244 20.67 -14.79 -24.62
N ARG A 245 21.05 -16.06 -24.49
CA ARG A 245 22.46 -16.53 -24.41
C ARG A 245 23.24 -15.85 -23.27
N GLU A 246 22.53 -15.51 -22.20
CA GLU A 246 23.09 -14.88 -21.00
C GLU A 246 23.13 -15.86 -19.83
N THR A 247 24.00 -15.57 -18.91
CA THR A 247 24.14 -16.28 -17.64
C THR A 247 24.16 -15.28 -16.49
N VAL A 248 24.07 -15.74 -15.26
CA VAL A 248 24.25 -14.87 -14.09
C VAL A 248 25.65 -14.22 -14.08
N ILE A 249 26.65 -14.88 -14.68
CA ILE A 249 28.01 -14.31 -14.80
C ILE A 249 28.03 -13.16 -15.80
N SER A 250 27.46 -13.36 -16.99
CA SER A 250 27.46 -12.35 -18.06
C SER A 250 26.57 -11.14 -17.77
N MET A 251 25.57 -11.31 -16.91
CA MET A 251 24.57 -10.28 -16.61
C MET A 251 25.19 -8.93 -16.19
N PRO A 252 24.72 -7.80 -16.77
CA PRO A 252 25.24 -6.46 -16.48
C PRO A 252 25.15 -6.05 -15.00
N LYS A 253 26.07 -5.19 -14.55
CA LYS A 253 26.11 -4.67 -13.17
C LYS A 253 24.87 -3.87 -12.79
N GLU A 254 24.28 -3.20 -13.74
CA GLU A 254 23.08 -2.37 -13.60
C GLU A 254 21.92 -3.16 -13.01
N ILE A 255 21.77 -4.43 -13.39
CA ILE A 255 20.70 -5.31 -12.92
C ILE A 255 20.76 -5.56 -11.41
N TYR A 256 21.97 -5.55 -10.82
CA TYR A 256 22.15 -5.75 -9.37
C TYR A 256 21.82 -4.50 -8.55
N ARG A 257 21.77 -3.33 -9.19
CA ARG A 257 21.46 -2.10 -8.48
C ARG A 257 20.03 -2.10 -7.98
N LYS A 258 19.84 -1.67 -6.73
CA LYS A 258 18.51 -1.57 -6.12
C LYS A 258 17.84 -0.28 -6.58
N VAL A 259 16.57 -0.45 -6.91
CA VAL A 259 15.65 0.62 -7.25
C VAL A 259 14.78 0.89 -6.03
N PRO A 260 14.83 2.07 -5.41
CA PRO A 260 14.14 2.34 -4.14
C PRO A 260 12.66 2.01 -4.15
N SER A 261 11.97 2.31 -5.25
CA SER A 261 10.53 2.07 -5.38
C SER A 261 10.14 0.71 -5.99
N GLU A 262 11.10 -0.20 -6.25
CA GLU A 262 10.81 -1.51 -6.85
C GLU A 262 9.90 -2.42 -5.98
N TRP A 263 9.67 -2.06 -4.71
CA TRP A 263 8.72 -2.75 -3.84
C TRP A 263 7.26 -2.63 -4.27
N LEU A 264 6.96 -1.72 -5.20
CA LEU A 264 5.64 -1.56 -5.83
C LEU A 264 5.36 -2.66 -6.87
N ILE A 265 6.41 -3.32 -7.38
CA ILE A 265 6.36 -4.33 -8.44
C ILE A 265 6.32 -5.72 -7.81
N GLN A 266 5.48 -6.61 -8.35
CA GLN A 266 5.40 -8.02 -7.93
C GLN A 266 6.45 -8.88 -8.62
N ASP A 267 6.80 -8.54 -9.87
CA ASP A 267 7.77 -9.27 -10.66
C ASP A 267 9.13 -9.34 -9.93
N ASP A 268 9.92 -10.36 -10.22
CA ASP A 268 11.27 -10.47 -9.67
C ASP A 268 12.11 -9.26 -10.05
N ALA A 269 12.84 -8.71 -9.09
CA ALA A 269 13.58 -7.46 -9.25
C ALA A 269 14.71 -7.54 -10.30
N TYR A 270 15.31 -8.71 -10.50
CA TYR A 270 16.33 -8.90 -11.52
C TYR A 270 15.70 -9.14 -12.88
N GLU A 271 14.61 -9.90 -12.91
CA GLU A 271 13.88 -10.23 -14.14
C GLU A 271 13.31 -9.00 -14.84
N TRP A 272 12.55 -8.16 -14.15
CA TRP A 272 11.95 -6.99 -14.80
C TRP A 272 13.00 -5.99 -15.29
N LYS A 273 14.09 -5.79 -14.53
CA LYS A 273 15.20 -4.93 -14.96
C LYS A 273 15.92 -5.49 -16.18
N PHE A 274 16.11 -6.79 -16.22
CA PHE A 274 16.74 -7.44 -17.38
C PHE A 274 15.83 -7.37 -18.61
N ARG A 275 14.54 -7.63 -18.49
CA ARG A 275 13.56 -7.44 -19.58
C ARG A 275 13.55 -6.00 -20.10
N PHE A 276 13.60 -5.03 -19.20
CA PHE A 276 13.65 -3.62 -19.57
C PHE A 276 14.96 -3.28 -20.29
N LEU A 277 16.07 -3.80 -19.82
CA LEU A 277 17.36 -3.60 -20.47
C LEU A 277 17.38 -4.18 -21.89
N LEU A 278 16.90 -5.40 -22.08
CA LEU A 278 16.77 -6.02 -23.41
C LEU A 278 15.88 -5.18 -24.33
N TRP A 279 14.79 -4.65 -23.81
CA TRP A 279 13.91 -3.77 -24.58
C TRP A 279 14.62 -2.47 -24.97
N VAL A 280 15.38 -1.86 -24.09
CA VAL A 280 16.21 -0.69 -24.42
C VAL A 280 17.24 -1.03 -25.51
N GLU A 281 17.91 -2.17 -25.39
CA GLU A 281 18.94 -2.63 -26.32
C GLU A 281 18.37 -3.13 -27.68
N SER A 282 17.07 -3.30 -27.78
CA SER A 282 16.41 -3.63 -29.06
C SER A 282 16.22 -2.43 -30.00
N PHE A 283 16.47 -1.21 -29.51
CA PHE A 283 16.41 -0.01 -30.33
C PHE A 283 17.74 0.21 -31.09
N ASP A 284 17.63 0.82 -32.25
CA ASP A 284 18.80 1.33 -32.96
C ASP A 284 19.47 2.45 -32.15
N ARG A 285 20.78 2.59 -32.33
CA ARG A 285 21.53 3.69 -31.69
C ARG A 285 20.90 5.03 -32.07
N GLU A 286 20.87 5.93 -31.09
CA GLU A 286 20.27 7.27 -31.20
C GLU A 286 18.72 7.29 -31.31
N THR A 287 18.05 6.14 -31.27
CA THR A 287 16.59 6.11 -31.16
C THR A 287 16.13 6.82 -29.86
N ILE A 288 15.20 7.75 -30.01
CA ILE A 288 14.67 8.52 -28.89
C ILE A 288 13.57 7.73 -28.18
N ILE A 289 13.81 7.44 -26.91
CA ILE A 289 12.83 6.83 -26.02
C ILE A 289 12.13 7.95 -25.24
N THR A 290 10.81 8.03 -25.36
CA THR A 290 9.99 9.05 -24.70
C THR A 290 9.15 8.43 -23.57
N GLN A 291 8.50 9.29 -22.79
CA GLN A 291 7.59 8.85 -21.75
C GLN A 291 6.44 7.97 -22.29
N LYS A 292 6.04 8.15 -23.55
CA LYS A 292 4.97 7.35 -24.19
C LYS A 292 5.38 5.89 -24.33
N GLU A 293 6.61 5.64 -24.81
CA GLU A 293 7.16 4.29 -24.93
C GLU A 293 7.32 3.65 -23.55
N LEU A 294 7.78 4.42 -22.56
CA LEU A 294 7.88 3.95 -21.17
C LEU A 294 6.51 3.55 -20.60
N GLN A 295 5.47 4.37 -20.82
CA GLN A 295 4.11 4.05 -20.39
C GLN A 295 3.55 2.79 -21.08
N ALA A 296 3.88 2.57 -22.36
CA ALA A 296 3.52 1.35 -23.04
C ALA A 296 4.22 0.11 -22.44
N TRP A 297 5.51 0.25 -22.12
CA TRP A 297 6.29 -0.82 -21.50
C TRP A 297 5.82 -1.17 -20.09
N LEU A 298 5.37 -0.17 -19.29
CA LEU A 298 4.84 -0.38 -17.94
C LEU A 298 3.68 -1.36 -17.87
N LYS A 299 2.92 -1.52 -18.95
CA LYS A 299 1.81 -2.49 -19.04
C LYS A 299 2.28 -3.95 -18.93
N GLN A 300 3.56 -4.20 -19.10
CA GLN A 300 4.16 -5.53 -18.97
C GLN A 300 4.56 -5.87 -17.52
N LEU A 301 4.49 -4.90 -16.61
CA LEU A 301 4.81 -5.09 -15.19
C LEU A 301 3.58 -5.45 -14.38
N ASN A 302 3.75 -6.39 -13.47
CA ASN A 302 2.77 -6.71 -12.45
C ASN A 302 3.02 -5.86 -11.21
N TYR A 303 2.04 -5.05 -10.82
CA TYR A 303 2.12 -4.23 -9.63
C TYR A 303 1.31 -4.86 -8.49
N TYR A 304 1.73 -4.58 -7.25
CA TYR A 304 0.86 -4.89 -6.12
C TYR A 304 -0.44 -4.08 -6.21
N GLU A 305 -1.53 -4.69 -5.76
CA GLU A 305 -2.83 -4.03 -5.66
C GLU A 305 -2.79 -2.98 -4.55
N ILE A 306 -2.53 -1.73 -4.93
CA ILE A 306 -2.54 -0.55 -4.07
C ILE A 306 -3.58 0.42 -4.65
N PRO A 307 -4.82 0.42 -4.13
CA PRO A 307 -5.92 1.15 -4.75
C PRO A 307 -5.69 2.66 -4.89
N GLN A 308 -4.86 3.24 -4.03
CA GLN A 308 -4.53 4.67 -4.04
C GLN A 308 -3.23 4.99 -4.77
N MET A 309 -2.59 4.02 -5.42
CA MET A 309 -1.37 4.24 -6.19
C MET A 309 -1.68 4.99 -7.49
N THR A 310 -0.89 6.02 -7.76
CA THR A 310 -1.02 6.84 -8.97
C THR A 310 -0.14 6.32 -10.11
N ASP A 311 -0.46 6.71 -11.35
CA ASP A 311 0.38 6.37 -12.52
C ASP A 311 1.79 6.97 -12.42
N LYS A 312 1.94 8.12 -11.77
CA LYS A 312 3.26 8.69 -11.47
C LYS A 312 4.07 7.76 -10.55
N GLN A 313 3.44 7.19 -9.53
CA GLN A 313 4.10 6.23 -8.63
C GLN A 313 4.41 4.90 -9.33
N LYS A 314 3.55 4.44 -10.25
CA LYS A 314 3.86 3.26 -11.09
C LYS A 314 5.07 3.48 -11.99
N LEU A 315 5.23 4.69 -12.52
CA LEU A 315 6.37 5.02 -13.39
C LEU A 315 7.69 5.17 -12.61
N GLN A 316 7.63 5.46 -11.32
CA GLN A 316 8.80 5.77 -10.50
C GLN A 316 9.90 4.70 -10.53
N PRO A 317 9.64 3.39 -10.35
CA PRO A 317 10.69 2.37 -10.42
C PRO A 317 11.44 2.37 -11.74
N LEU A 318 10.73 2.61 -12.83
CA LEU A 318 11.32 2.64 -14.17
C LEU A 318 12.23 3.85 -14.35
N LEU A 319 11.80 5.03 -13.91
CA LEU A 319 12.62 6.25 -13.95
C LEU A 319 13.88 6.13 -13.09
N GLU A 320 13.80 5.50 -11.93
CA GLU A 320 14.94 5.23 -11.06
C GLU A 320 15.92 4.26 -11.75
N PHE A 321 15.44 3.24 -12.45
CA PHE A 321 16.29 2.33 -13.20
C PHE A 321 16.91 2.99 -14.44
N ILE A 322 16.17 3.84 -15.16
CA ILE A 322 16.67 4.66 -16.26
C ILE A 322 17.82 5.56 -15.78
N GLN A 323 17.72 6.13 -14.59
CA GLN A 323 18.80 6.92 -14.00
C GLN A 323 20.08 6.07 -13.81
N ILE A 324 19.94 4.82 -13.41
CA ILE A 324 21.04 3.87 -13.31
C ILE A 324 21.65 3.61 -14.70
N LEU A 325 20.83 3.34 -15.72
CA LEU A 325 21.28 3.13 -17.10
C LEU A 325 21.93 4.38 -17.71
N THR A 326 21.50 5.56 -17.30
CA THR A 326 22.11 6.83 -17.71
C THR A 326 23.50 7.00 -17.06
N GLN A 327 23.63 6.66 -15.79
CA GLN A 327 24.92 6.74 -15.08
C GLN A 327 25.95 5.76 -15.63
N SER A 328 25.53 4.62 -16.19
CA SER A 328 26.41 3.63 -16.82
C SER A 328 26.66 3.88 -18.31
N GLY A 329 26.04 4.91 -18.91
CA GLY A 329 26.24 5.27 -20.31
C GLY A 329 25.40 4.49 -21.31
N VAL A 330 24.54 3.60 -20.87
CA VAL A 330 23.59 2.85 -21.74
C VAL A 330 22.57 3.78 -22.39
N LEU A 331 22.08 4.74 -21.62
CA LEU A 331 21.16 5.78 -22.06
C LEU A 331 21.77 7.16 -21.86
N ASN A 332 21.51 8.08 -22.77
CA ASN A 332 21.84 9.50 -22.61
C ASN A 332 20.57 10.35 -22.52
N PRO A 333 20.46 11.25 -21.54
CA PRO A 333 19.33 12.15 -21.44
C PRO A 333 19.46 13.26 -22.48
N ILE A 334 18.36 13.60 -23.16
CA ILE A 334 18.27 14.72 -24.10
C ILE A 334 17.56 15.92 -23.44
N LYS A 335 16.41 15.65 -22.83
CA LYS A 335 15.53 16.59 -22.15
C LYS A 335 14.77 15.84 -21.04
N PRO A 336 14.07 16.50 -20.13
CA PRO A 336 13.21 15.81 -19.19
C PRO A 336 12.30 14.80 -19.90
N HIS A 337 12.31 13.57 -19.41
CA HIS A 337 11.53 12.43 -19.94
C HIS A 337 11.82 12.03 -21.41
N LYS A 338 13.04 12.33 -21.90
CA LYS A 338 13.53 11.89 -23.22
C LYS A 338 14.97 11.43 -23.10
N TRP A 339 15.23 10.24 -23.62
CA TRP A 339 16.55 9.61 -23.65
C TRP A 339 16.83 9.03 -25.03
N PHE A 340 18.07 8.87 -25.38
CA PHE A 340 18.42 8.04 -26.53
C PHE A 340 19.29 6.86 -26.09
N PHE A 341 19.15 5.75 -26.79
CA PHE A 341 19.97 4.57 -26.62
C PHE A 341 21.36 4.84 -27.20
N LYS A 342 22.40 4.70 -26.38
CA LYS A 342 23.77 4.98 -26.76
C LYS A 342 24.56 3.70 -27.05
N GLU A 343 24.59 2.80 -26.08
CA GLU A 343 25.41 1.59 -26.16
C GLU A 343 24.82 0.45 -25.33
N ILE A 344 25.20 -0.78 -25.72
CA ILE A 344 24.82 -1.99 -25.00
C ILE A 344 25.50 -2.01 -23.65
N ALA A 345 24.78 -2.41 -22.58
CA ALA A 345 25.35 -2.58 -21.26
C ALA A 345 26.45 -3.66 -21.28
N ARG A 346 27.54 -3.41 -20.55
CA ARG A 346 28.69 -4.31 -20.52
C ARG A 346 28.31 -5.70 -20.01
N ARG A 347 28.66 -6.74 -20.80
CA ARG A 347 28.60 -8.15 -20.43
C ARG A 347 29.96 -8.61 -19.89
N TYR A 348 29.96 -9.63 -19.08
CA TYR A 348 31.14 -10.15 -18.41
C TYR A 348 31.36 -11.62 -18.75
N THR A 349 32.58 -12.01 -19.10
CA THR A 349 32.97 -13.39 -19.34
C THR A 349 33.47 -14.06 -18.06
N HIS A 350 34.08 -13.26 -17.16
CA HIS A 350 34.66 -13.72 -15.91
C HIS A 350 34.20 -12.89 -14.71
N LEU A 351 34.02 -13.56 -13.58
CA LEU A 351 33.59 -12.91 -12.33
C LEU A 351 34.56 -11.85 -11.83
N GLU A 352 35.86 -12.04 -12.03
CA GLU A 352 36.89 -11.10 -11.60
C GLU A 352 36.76 -9.74 -12.28
N GLU A 353 36.41 -9.73 -13.56
CA GLU A 353 36.17 -8.49 -14.31
C GLU A 353 34.94 -7.77 -13.82
N LYS A 354 33.93 -8.54 -13.41
CA LYS A 354 32.67 -8.00 -12.95
C LYS A 354 32.77 -7.32 -11.58
N PHE A 355 33.73 -7.75 -10.74
CA PHE A 355 33.86 -7.25 -9.37
C PHE A 355 34.97 -6.23 -9.17
N LYS A 356 35.75 -5.97 -10.22
CA LYS A 356 36.61 -4.80 -10.29
C LYS A 356 35.79 -3.54 -10.57
#